data_830789fdbd02323e8b644188005dc015
#
_entry.id   830789fdbd02323e8b644188005dc015
#
_cell.length_a   1.000
_cell.length_b   1.000
_cell.length_c   1.000
_cell.angle_alpha   90.00
_cell.angle_beta   90.00
_cell.angle_gamma   90.00
#
_symmetry.space_group_name_H-M   'P 1'
#
loop_
_entity.id
_entity.type
_entity.pdbx_description
1 polymer ?
#
loop_
_entity_poly.entity_id
_entity_poly.type
_entity_poly.pdbx_seq_one_letter_code
_entity_poly.pdbx_strand_id
1 'polypeptide(L)'
;VDSETGKISIEEFVAVNDSGRVVNRLTFESQQIGGVTMGLGMAIQENFVMKDGYVVTDSLHKCRLPTIDQTPEVITMFVEDETKDGPYGAKGVGELASIPTTPAVVNGIYKATGIRCYNLPADKKWLKEQLTKG
;
A
#
# COMPACT_ATOMS: atom_id res chain seq x y z
N VAL A 1 11.94 -1.29 10.33
CA VAL A 1 11.38 -2.41 11.13
C VAL A 1 12.04 -2.42 12.49
N ASP A 2 11.24 -2.43 13.52
CA ASP A 2 11.69 -2.60 14.89
C ASP A 2 11.81 -4.10 15.23
N SER A 3 13.01 -4.57 15.52
CA SER A 3 13.31 -6.00 15.68
C SER A 3 12.73 -6.59 16.99
N GLU A 4 12.49 -5.79 18.01
CA GLU A 4 11.95 -6.25 19.29
C GLU A 4 10.42 -6.38 19.24
N THR A 5 9.77 -5.47 18.55
CA THR A 5 8.31 -5.37 18.53
C THR A 5 7.67 -5.89 17.27
N GLY A 6 8.42 -6.03 16.17
CA GLY A 6 7.90 -6.31 14.83
C GLY A 6 7.16 -5.13 14.19
N LYS A 7 7.24 -3.93 14.78
CA LYS A 7 6.58 -2.73 14.25
C LYS A 7 7.22 -2.32 12.91
N ILE A 8 6.38 -2.15 11.91
CA ILE A 8 6.76 -1.61 10.62
C ILE A 8 6.43 -0.12 10.61
N SER A 9 7.39 0.72 10.27
CA SER A 9 7.21 2.14 10.05
C SER A 9 7.74 2.49 8.66
N ILE A 10 6.92 3.11 7.85
CA ILE A 10 7.30 3.62 6.54
C ILE A 10 7.49 5.13 6.71
N GLU A 11 8.69 5.61 6.47
CA GLU A 11 9.04 7.01 6.66
C GLU A 11 8.60 7.84 5.46
N GLU A 12 8.83 7.32 4.27
CA GLU A 12 8.55 7.99 3.00
C GLU A 12 8.11 6.97 1.96
N PHE A 13 7.20 7.36 1.10
CA PHE A 13 6.78 6.58 -0.05
C PHE A 13 6.78 7.44 -1.32
N VAL A 14 7.52 7.03 -2.32
CA VAL A 14 7.56 7.73 -3.62
C VAL A 14 6.69 6.96 -4.61
N ALA A 15 5.64 7.61 -5.12
CA ALA A 15 4.75 7.07 -6.14
C ALA A 15 4.97 7.81 -7.47
N VAL A 16 5.51 7.09 -8.45
CA VAL A 16 5.73 7.61 -9.80
C VAL A 16 4.87 6.82 -10.77
N ASN A 17 3.94 7.49 -11.44
CA ASN A 17 3.01 6.83 -12.33
C ASN A 17 2.90 7.54 -13.68
N ASP A 18 2.80 6.74 -14.75
CA ASP A 18 2.45 7.25 -16.06
C ASP A 18 0.93 7.32 -16.18
N SER A 19 0.40 8.52 -16.28
CA SER A 19 -1.03 8.82 -16.40
C SER A 19 -1.40 9.38 -17.77
N GLY A 20 -0.44 9.38 -18.71
CA GLY A 20 -0.58 10.23 -19.88
C GLY A 20 -0.77 11.68 -19.46
N ARG A 21 -1.60 12.43 -20.15
CA ARG A 21 -1.87 13.83 -19.77
C ARG A 21 -2.60 13.94 -18.44
N VAL A 22 -2.02 14.63 -17.47
CA VAL A 22 -2.66 14.94 -16.18
C VAL A 22 -3.69 16.06 -16.36
N VAL A 23 -4.96 15.71 -16.38
CA VAL A 23 -6.05 16.68 -16.58
C VAL A 23 -6.25 17.57 -15.37
N ASN A 24 -6.12 17.02 -14.16
CA ASN A 24 -6.21 17.78 -12.91
C ASN A 24 -5.17 17.24 -11.92
N ARG A 25 -4.18 18.05 -11.62
CA ARG A 25 -3.07 17.68 -10.75
C ARG A 25 -3.51 17.38 -9.33
N LEU A 26 -4.38 18.18 -8.75
CA LEU A 26 -4.84 17.99 -7.37
C LEU A 26 -5.56 16.66 -7.18
N THR A 27 -6.49 16.33 -8.09
CA THR A 27 -7.21 15.05 -8.01
C THR A 27 -6.31 13.86 -8.34
N PHE A 28 -5.33 14.03 -9.22
CA PHE A 28 -4.31 13.01 -9.48
C PHE A 28 -3.50 12.72 -8.21
N GLU A 29 -2.93 13.75 -7.58
CA GLU A 29 -2.14 13.59 -6.33
C GLU A 29 -2.97 12.94 -5.22
N SER A 30 -4.22 13.39 -5.05
CA SER A 30 -5.15 12.79 -4.06
C SER A 30 -5.40 11.30 -4.33
N GLN A 31 -5.57 10.92 -5.59
CA GLN A 31 -5.77 9.53 -5.99
C GLN A 31 -4.50 8.68 -5.75
N GLN A 32 -3.32 9.26 -5.98
CA GLN A 32 -2.05 8.59 -5.69
C GLN A 32 -1.90 8.32 -4.17
N ILE A 33 -2.11 9.32 -3.34
CA ILE A 33 -2.01 9.20 -1.88
C ILE A 33 -3.01 8.18 -1.35
N GLY A 34 -4.26 8.23 -1.83
CA GLY A 34 -5.31 7.27 -1.46
C GLY A 34 -4.95 5.83 -1.87
N GLY A 35 -4.44 5.64 -3.09
CA GLY A 35 -4.01 4.34 -3.60
C GLY A 35 -2.83 3.75 -2.81
N VAL A 36 -1.83 4.58 -2.48
CA VAL A 36 -0.71 4.17 -1.61
C VAL A 36 -1.21 3.77 -0.23
N THR A 37 -2.08 4.55 0.39
CA THR A 37 -2.64 4.24 1.71
C THR A 37 -3.41 2.92 1.70
N MET A 38 -4.22 2.67 0.65
CA MET A 38 -4.92 1.40 0.45
C MET A 38 -3.95 0.22 0.33
N GLY A 39 -2.95 0.32 -0.55
CA GLY A 39 -1.96 -0.74 -0.75
C GLY A 39 -1.10 -0.99 0.49
N LEU A 40 -0.84 0.05 1.30
CA LEU A 40 -0.18 -0.05 2.59
C LEU A 40 -1.02 -0.87 3.59
N GLY A 41 -2.30 -0.56 3.71
CA GLY A 41 -3.22 -1.31 4.56
C GLY A 41 -3.23 -2.79 4.21
N MET A 42 -3.37 -3.14 2.94
CA MET A 42 -3.33 -4.52 2.45
C MET A 42 -1.99 -5.21 2.77
N ALA A 43 -0.89 -4.46 2.72
CA ALA A 43 0.43 -5.02 2.97
C ALA A 43 0.65 -5.43 4.43
N ILE A 44 0.23 -4.61 5.40
CA ILE A 44 0.72 -4.73 6.78
C ILE A 44 -0.36 -4.90 7.86
N GLN A 45 -1.64 -4.67 7.57
CA GLN A 45 -2.64 -4.73 8.64
C GLN A 45 -4.07 -5.13 8.25
N GLU A 46 -4.53 -4.81 7.05
CA GLU A 46 -5.91 -5.13 6.66
C GLU A 46 -6.11 -6.64 6.54
N ASN A 47 -7.16 -7.12 7.18
CA ASN A 47 -7.49 -8.53 7.13
C ASN A 47 -9.02 -8.73 7.03
N PHE A 48 -9.47 -9.27 5.91
CA PHE A 48 -10.85 -9.65 5.71
C PHE A 48 -11.02 -11.13 6.05
N VAL A 49 -11.64 -11.41 7.19
CA VAL A 49 -11.78 -12.76 7.71
C VAL A 49 -13.22 -13.27 7.55
N MET A 50 -13.34 -14.44 6.94
CA MET A 50 -14.59 -15.20 6.88
C MET A 50 -14.44 -16.51 7.66
N LYS A 51 -15.50 -16.92 8.36
CA LYS A 51 -15.60 -18.22 9.03
C LYS A 51 -16.97 -18.83 8.73
N ASP A 52 -16.96 -20.05 8.24
CA ASP A 52 -18.17 -20.82 7.90
C ASP A 52 -19.16 -20.06 7.00
N GLY A 53 -18.64 -19.26 6.06
CA GLY A 53 -19.43 -18.44 5.14
C GLY A 53 -19.88 -17.08 5.72
N TYR A 54 -19.57 -16.78 6.97
CA TYR A 54 -19.93 -15.51 7.62
C TYR A 54 -18.72 -14.58 7.73
N VAL A 55 -18.94 -13.28 7.52
CA VAL A 55 -17.91 -12.26 7.70
C VAL A 55 -17.69 -12.02 9.20
N VAL A 56 -16.46 -12.23 9.67
CA VAL A 56 -16.05 -12.00 11.06
C VAL A 56 -15.60 -10.54 11.25
N THR A 57 -14.90 -9.99 10.26
CA THR A 57 -14.47 -8.59 10.24
C THR A 57 -15.54 -7.71 9.60
N ASP A 58 -16.67 -7.58 10.25
CA ASP A 58 -17.91 -6.95 9.77
C ASP A 58 -17.95 -5.42 9.91
N SER A 59 -16.83 -4.79 10.24
CA SER A 59 -16.72 -3.33 10.34
C SER A 59 -15.32 -2.87 9.92
N LEU A 60 -15.20 -1.61 9.50
CA LEU A 60 -13.92 -1.00 9.08
C LEU A 60 -12.86 -1.08 10.19
N HIS A 61 -13.28 -0.90 11.44
CA HIS A 61 -12.39 -1.03 12.60
C HIS A 61 -11.84 -2.46 12.75
N LYS A 62 -12.69 -3.47 12.60
CA LYS A 62 -12.25 -4.88 12.65
C LYS A 62 -11.38 -5.27 11.46
N CYS A 63 -11.61 -4.68 10.29
CA CYS A 63 -10.75 -4.83 9.11
C CYS A 63 -9.38 -4.16 9.28
N ARG A 64 -9.21 -3.26 10.24
CA ARG A 64 -7.97 -2.52 10.52
C ARG A 64 -7.50 -1.65 9.35
N LEU A 65 -8.39 -0.85 8.79
CA LEU A 65 -7.99 0.15 7.80
C LEU A 65 -6.93 1.10 8.37
N PRO A 66 -5.96 1.54 7.55
CA PRO A 66 -4.97 2.53 7.98
C PRO A 66 -5.63 3.81 8.47
N THR A 67 -5.09 4.36 9.55
CA THR A 67 -5.46 5.66 10.07
C THR A 67 -4.49 6.73 9.56
N ILE A 68 -4.84 8.00 9.69
CA ILE A 68 -4.06 9.10 9.13
C ILE A 68 -2.64 9.17 9.71
N ASP A 69 -2.46 8.81 10.97
CA ASP A 69 -1.17 8.76 11.65
C ASP A 69 -0.28 7.58 11.21
N GLN A 70 -0.83 6.63 10.48
CA GLN A 70 -0.12 5.48 9.93
C GLN A 70 0.28 5.69 8.47
N THR A 71 -0.28 6.70 7.81
CA THR A 71 0.05 7.03 6.43
C THR A 71 1.39 7.77 6.39
N PRO A 72 2.39 7.27 5.64
CA PRO A 72 3.68 7.94 5.49
C PRO A 72 3.55 9.24 4.69
N GLU A 73 4.61 10.02 4.64
CA GLU A 73 4.73 11.06 3.63
C GLU A 73 4.75 10.40 2.24
N VAL A 74 3.83 10.83 1.37
CA VAL A 74 3.72 10.31 0.00
C VAL A 74 4.15 11.38 -0.98
N ILE A 75 5.32 11.19 -1.59
CA ILE A 75 5.80 12.03 -2.68
C ILE A 75 5.20 11.51 -3.98
N THR A 76 4.36 12.31 -4.62
CA THR A 76 3.72 11.96 -5.89
C THR A 76 4.45 12.58 -7.06
N MET A 77 4.73 11.76 -8.07
CA MET A 77 5.30 12.19 -9.35
C MET A 77 4.50 11.57 -10.48
N PHE A 78 4.56 12.17 -11.66
CA PHE A 78 3.89 11.64 -12.83
C PHE A 78 4.78 11.74 -14.07
N VAL A 79 4.55 10.80 -14.98
CA VAL A 79 5.07 10.81 -16.34
C VAL A 79 3.88 11.04 -17.27
N GLU A 80 4.05 11.96 -18.21
CA GLU A 80 3.03 12.28 -19.21
C GLU A 80 3.44 11.71 -20.58
N ASP A 81 3.33 10.38 -20.73
CA ASP A 81 3.43 9.70 -22.00
C ASP A 81 2.03 9.58 -22.61
N GLU A 82 1.64 10.53 -23.42
CA GLU A 82 0.27 10.64 -23.96
C GLU A 82 -0.11 9.44 -24.84
N THR A 83 -1.31 8.90 -24.62
CA THR A 83 -1.87 7.86 -25.50
C THR A 83 -2.70 8.46 -26.63
N LYS A 84 -2.74 7.75 -27.76
CA LYS A 84 -3.60 8.12 -28.89
C LYS A 84 -5.06 7.73 -28.69
N ASP A 85 -5.31 6.78 -27.79
CA ASP A 85 -6.63 6.17 -27.58
C ASP A 85 -7.44 6.86 -26.48
N GLY A 86 -6.76 7.59 -25.56
CA GLY A 86 -7.40 8.31 -24.46
C GLY A 86 -7.81 9.74 -24.82
N PRO A 87 -8.88 10.27 -24.20
CA PRO A 87 -9.28 11.66 -24.40
C PRO A 87 -8.13 12.59 -24.00
N TYR A 88 -7.74 13.47 -24.91
CA TYR A 88 -6.61 14.40 -24.73
C TYR A 88 -5.26 13.74 -24.36
N GLY A 89 -5.08 12.45 -24.65
CA GLY A 89 -3.88 11.71 -24.29
C GLY A 89 -3.85 11.19 -22.84
N ALA A 90 -4.93 11.33 -22.10
CA ALA A 90 -5.02 10.87 -20.71
C ALA A 90 -5.16 9.34 -20.62
N LYS A 91 -4.58 8.76 -19.56
CA LYS A 91 -4.73 7.36 -19.15
C LYS A 91 -5.53 7.27 -17.85
N GLY A 92 -6.06 6.08 -17.52
CA GLY A 92 -6.78 5.86 -16.28
C GLY A 92 -5.86 5.97 -15.06
N VAL A 93 -6.35 6.58 -13.97
CA VAL A 93 -5.59 6.79 -12.73
C VAL A 93 -6.30 6.26 -11.48
N GLY A 94 -7.30 5.40 -11.64
CA GLY A 94 -8.13 4.93 -10.52
C GLY A 94 -7.35 4.17 -9.46
N GLU A 95 -6.69 3.08 -9.81
CA GLU A 95 -6.05 2.16 -8.86
C GLU A 95 -4.56 1.94 -9.11
N LEU A 96 -3.98 2.66 -10.05
CA LEU A 96 -2.59 2.41 -10.46
C LEU A 96 -1.57 2.57 -9.33
N ALA A 97 -1.83 3.39 -8.33
CA ALA A 97 -0.94 3.54 -7.19
C ALA A 97 -1.08 2.43 -6.14
N SER A 98 -2.24 1.78 -6.02
CA SER A 98 -2.42 0.69 -5.05
C SER A 98 -1.74 -0.60 -5.48
N ILE A 99 -1.69 -0.88 -6.79
CA ILE A 99 -1.13 -2.11 -7.36
C ILE A 99 0.35 -2.34 -6.96
N PRO A 100 1.29 -1.40 -7.19
CA PRO A 100 2.69 -1.58 -6.85
C PRO A 100 3.01 -1.39 -5.37
N THR A 101 2.13 -0.77 -4.59
CA THR A 101 2.40 -0.42 -3.19
C THR A 101 2.61 -1.64 -2.30
N THR A 102 1.69 -2.61 -2.33
CA THR A 102 1.82 -3.83 -1.52
C THR A 102 3.13 -4.59 -1.81
N PRO A 103 3.50 -4.90 -3.06
CA PRO A 103 4.78 -5.54 -3.34
C PRO A 103 5.99 -4.68 -2.98
N ALA A 104 5.92 -3.36 -3.12
CA ALA A 104 7.01 -2.48 -2.70
C ALA A 104 7.25 -2.56 -1.18
N VAL A 105 6.18 -2.52 -0.38
CA VAL A 105 6.25 -2.64 1.08
C VAL A 105 6.84 -3.98 1.52
N VAL A 106 6.35 -5.11 0.98
CA VAL A 106 6.88 -6.42 1.38
C VAL A 106 8.32 -6.65 0.90
N ASN A 107 8.74 -6.05 -0.20
CA ASN A 107 10.13 -6.04 -0.61
C ASN A 107 11.00 -5.17 0.31
N GLY A 108 10.47 -4.05 0.80
CA GLY A 108 11.11 -3.22 1.82
C GLY A 108 11.31 -3.98 3.14
N ILE A 109 10.31 -4.73 3.59
CA ILE A 109 10.42 -5.61 4.77
C ILE A 109 11.52 -6.65 4.55
N TYR A 110 11.53 -7.32 3.39
CA TYR A 110 12.58 -8.28 3.06
C TYR A 110 13.97 -7.66 3.08
N LYS A 111 14.14 -6.47 2.49
CA LYS A 111 15.43 -5.77 2.47
C LYS A 111 15.90 -5.41 3.88
N ALA A 112 14.97 -5.04 4.76
CA ALA A 112 15.29 -4.64 6.14
C ALA A 112 15.58 -5.81 7.08
N THR A 113 15.00 -7.00 6.81
CA THR A 113 14.99 -8.12 7.77
C THR A 113 15.54 -9.43 7.22
N GLY A 114 15.66 -9.57 5.90
CA GLY A 114 15.94 -10.85 5.22
C GLY A 114 14.74 -11.82 5.19
N ILE A 115 13.60 -11.44 5.79
CA ILE A 115 12.42 -12.30 5.91
C ILE A 115 11.49 -12.07 4.72
N ARG A 116 11.19 -13.14 3.97
CA ARG A 116 10.27 -13.08 2.83
C ARG A 116 8.83 -13.32 3.29
N CYS A 117 7.94 -12.37 2.99
CA CYS A 117 6.52 -12.50 3.23
C CYS A 117 5.84 -13.17 2.02
N TYR A 118 5.14 -14.29 2.27
CA TYR A 118 4.38 -15.03 1.25
C TYR A 118 2.86 -14.93 1.45
N ASN A 119 2.42 -14.44 2.61
CA ASN A 119 1.01 -14.26 2.93
C ASN A 119 0.78 -12.85 3.49
N LEU A 120 -0.31 -12.23 3.10
CA LEU A 120 -0.71 -10.90 3.57
C LEU A 120 -1.85 -11.02 4.62
N PRO A 121 -1.91 -10.05 5.52
CA PRO A 121 -0.96 -8.97 5.75
C PRO A 121 0.32 -9.44 6.45
N ALA A 122 1.45 -8.76 6.17
CA ALA A 122 2.70 -8.91 6.93
C ALA A 122 2.58 -8.14 8.24
N ASP A 123 1.68 -8.58 9.13
CA ASP A 123 1.38 -7.81 10.32
C ASP A 123 2.49 -7.89 11.39
N LYS A 124 2.42 -6.95 12.33
CA LYS A 124 3.37 -6.82 13.44
C LYS A 124 3.59 -8.14 14.21
N LYS A 125 2.53 -8.91 14.44
CA LYS A 125 2.61 -10.17 15.21
C LYS A 125 3.37 -11.22 14.42
N TRP A 126 3.00 -11.42 13.17
CA TRP A 126 3.67 -12.34 12.26
C TRP A 126 5.16 -11.98 12.14
N LEU A 127 5.49 -10.71 11.90
CA LEU A 127 6.87 -10.29 11.71
C LEU A 127 7.71 -10.49 12.98
N LYS A 128 7.19 -10.17 14.16
CA LYS A 128 7.84 -10.46 15.42
C LYS A 128 8.16 -11.95 15.60
N GLU A 129 7.19 -12.82 15.30
CA GLU A 129 7.38 -14.27 15.36
C GLU A 129 8.48 -14.76 14.41
N GLN A 130 8.58 -14.18 13.21
CA GLN A 130 9.66 -14.54 12.28
C GLN A 130 11.04 -14.06 12.74
N LEU A 131 11.12 -12.82 13.26
CA LEU A 131 12.36 -12.24 13.78
C LEU A 131 12.92 -13.02 14.98
N THR A 132 12.06 -13.68 15.75
CA THR A 132 12.49 -14.46 16.94
C THR A 132 12.98 -15.86 16.56
N LYS A 133 12.69 -16.34 15.36
CA LYS A 133 13.06 -17.69 14.88
C LYS A 133 14.42 -17.74 14.16
N GLY A 134 14.95 -16.60 13.74
CA GLY A 134 16.24 -16.46 13.06
C GLY A 134 17.30 -15.96 13.99
#